data_189765d9fa661d027963407cd099dd75
#
_entry.id   189765d9fa661d027963407cd099dd75
#
_cell.length_a   1.000
_cell.length_b   1.000
_cell.length_c   1.000
_cell.angle_alpha   90.00
_cell.angle_beta   90.00
_cell.angle_gamma   90.00
#
_symmetry.space_group_name_H-M   'P 1'
#
loop_
_entity.id
_entity.type
_entity.pdbx_description
1 polymer ?
#
loop_
_entity_poly.entity_id
_entity_poly.type
_entity_poly.pdbx_seq_one_letter_code
_entity_poly.pdbx_strand_id
1 'polypeptide(L)'
;MATFSRLVAASLAASVATQVLAQDKGEPVRIVTKTLVAQEAQKECFSLNNRQRLFYKFRADGPVDFKLSHQQEKEVIDLRQRTDSAAGSFVPKGSGDHCLVWTNTGKHGVTLRYEYRRSSY
;
A
#
# COMPACT_ATOMS: atom_id res chain seq x y z
N MET A 1 10.53 -51.57 -24.15
CA MET A 1 10.37 -51.21 -23.83
C MET A 1 10.33 -50.21 -23.33
N ALA A 2 10.33 -49.86 -23.24
CA ALA A 2 10.32 -49.14 -22.80
C ALA A 2 10.05 -48.01 -22.64
N THR A 3 10.06 -47.62 -22.64
CA THR A 3 9.88 -46.77 -22.55
C THR A 3 9.44 -45.89 -22.19
N PHE A 4 9.27 -45.56 -21.92
CA PHE A 4 8.77 -44.85 -21.64
C PHE A 4 8.70 -43.89 -21.08
N SER A 5 8.76 -43.48 -20.82
CA SER A 5 8.64 -42.82 -20.33
C SER A 5 8.54 -41.71 -20.27
N ARG A 6 8.63 -41.39 -20.32
CA ARG A 6 8.58 -40.50 -20.31
C ARG A 6 8.18 -39.48 -19.93
N LEU A 7 8.05 -39.19 -19.78
CA LEU A 7 7.72 -38.49 -19.60
C LEU A 7 7.46 -37.54 -19.29
N VAL A 8 7.76 -37.15 -18.91
CA VAL A 8 7.52 -36.57 -18.86
C VAL A 8 7.14 -35.56 -18.65
N ALA A 9 6.98 -35.31 -18.64
CA ALA A 9 6.55 -34.53 -18.65
C ALA A 9 6.40 -33.53 -18.05
N ALA A 10 6.52 -33.52 -17.55
CA ALA A 10 6.48 -32.72 -16.85
C ALA A 10 6.43 -31.48 -17.01
N SER A 11 6.88 -31.18 -17.28
CA SER A 11 6.96 -30.06 -17.55
C SER A 11 6.03 -29.16 -17.40
N LEU A 12 5.29 -29.42 -17.60
CA LEU A 12 4.39 -28.66 -17.62
C LEU A 12 4.12 -27.80 -16.68
N ALA A 13 4.13 -28.11 -15.72
CA ALA A 13 3.68 -27.36 -14.67
C ALA A 13 4.32 -26.05 -14.54
N ALA A 14 5.48 -26.02 -14.79
CA ALA A 14 6.18 -24.83 -14.61
C ALA A 14 5.59 -23.68 -15.32
N SER A 15 5.13 -23.94 -16.47
CA SER A 15 4.69 -22.86 -17.25
C SER A 15 3.50 -22.19 -16.67
N VAL A 16 2.76 -22.90 -15.97
CA VAL A 16 1.59 -22.34 -15.42
C VAL A 16 1.87 -21.20 -14.50
N ALA A 17 2.78 -21.42 -13.64
CA ALA A 17 3.06 -20.42 -12.65
C ALA A 17 3.44 -19.10 -13.27
N THR A 18 4.13 -19.16 -14.33
CA THR A 18 4.60 -17.97 -14.96
C THR A 18 3.49 -17.09 -15.43
N GLN A 19 2.48 -17.68 -15.92
CA GLN A 19 1.43 -16.90 -16.49
C GLN A 19 0.70 -16.06 -15.53
N VAL A 20 0.56 -16.52 -14.35
CA VAL A 20 -0.15 -15.77 -13.35
C VAL A 20 0.51 -14.43 -13.12
N LEU A 21 1.79 -14.42 -13.06
CA LEU A 21 2.48 -13.19 -12.76
C LEU A 21 2.31 -12.14 -13.82
N ALA A 22 2.21 -12.57 -15.05
CA ALA A 22 2.13 -11.63 -16.13
C ALA A 22 0.85 -10.82 -16.14
N GLN A 23 -0.13 -11.25 -15.39
CA GLN A 23 -1.40 -10.58 -15.39
C GLN A 23 -1.47 -9.40 -14.41
N ASP A 24 -0.56 -9.34 -13.51
CA ASP A 24 -0.63 -8.33 -12.46
C ASP A 24 -0.12 -7.01 -12.96
N LYS A 25 -0.98 -5.99 -12.95
CA LYS A 25 -0.61 -4.64 -13.36
C LYS A 25 -0.36 -3.72 -12.19
N GLY A 26 -0.54 -4.19 -10.99
CA GLY A 26 -0.31 -3.39 -9.81
C GLY A 26 1.14 -3.46 -9.36
N GLU A 27 1.57 -2.47 -8.66
CA GLU A 27 2.86 -2.51 -8.00
C GLU A 27 2.77 -3.42 -6.79
N PRO A 28 3.89 -3.95 -6.32
CA PRO A 28 3.88 -4.74 -5.10
C PRO A 28 3.39 -3.90 -3.93
N VAL A 29 2.75 -4.54 -2.98
CA VAL A 29 2.34 -3.87 -1.76
C VAL A 29 3.59 -3.48 -0.97
N ARG A 30 3.65 -2.23 -0.54
CA ARG A 30 4.70 -1.79 0.36
C ARG A 30 4.15 -1.82 1.78
N ILE A 31 4.85 -2.53 2.65
CA ILE A 31 4.43 -2.72 4.03
C ILE A 31 5.51 -2.16 4.94
N VAL A 32 5.10 -1.32 5.88
CA VAL A 32 6.02 -0.67 6.81
C VAL A 32 5.47 -0.80 8.22
N THR A 33 6.34 -1.15 9.15
CA THR A 33 6.01 -1.13 10.58
C THR A 33 6.95 -0.16 11.26
N LYS A 34 6.40 0.74 12.06
CA LYS A 34 7.19 1.75 12.72
C LYS A 34 6.60 2.09 14.09
N THR A 35 7.47 2.28 15.06
CA THR A 35 7.06 2.74 16.38
C THR A 35 7.16 4.26 16.38
N LEU A 36 6.08 4.92 16.79
CA LEU A 36 6.02 6.37 16.89
C LEU A 36 5.95 6.73 18.36
N VAL A 37 6.91 7.52 18.83
CA VAL A 37 6.81 8.06 20.17
C VAL A 37 5.78 9.17 20.19
N ALA A 38 5.45 9.66 21.38
CA ALA A 38 4.45 10.71 21.50
C ALA A 38 4.79 11.90 20.61
N GLN A 39 3.82 12.40 19.89
CA GLN A 39 3.89 13.55 19.00
C GLN A 39 4.71 13.34 17.73
N GLU A 40 5.23 12.14 17.51
CA GLU A 40 5.99 11.83 16.30
C GLU A 40 5.06 11.56 15.13
N ALA A 41 5.50 11.93 13.93
CA ALA A 41 4.76 11.68 12.71
C ALA A 41 5.58 10.79 11.78
N GLN A 42 4.88 9.95 11.03
CA GLN A 42 5.45 9.15 9.94
C GLN A 42 4.81 9.63 8.65
N LYS A 43 5.64 9.91 7.65
CA LYS A 43 5.18 10.46 6.39
C LYS A 43 5.68 9.59 5.26
N GLU A 44 4.79 9.28 4.33
CA GLU A 44 5.11 8.48 3.15
C GLU A 44 4.57 9.21 1.94
N CYS A 45 5.46 9.64 1.04
CA CYS A 45 5.06 10.41 -0.13
C CYS A 45 5.44 9.68 -1.41
N PHE A 46 4.63 9.87 -2.44
CA PHE A 46 4.85 9.21 -3.72
C PHE A 46 4.07 9.95 -4.81
N SER A 47 4.46 9.72 -6.05
CA SER A 47 3.78 10.32 -7.19
C SER A 47 2.61 9.46 -7.62
N LEU A 48 1.52 10.11 -7.97
CA LEU A 48 0.36 9.46 -8.58
C LEU A 48 -0.04 10.23 -9.81
N ASN A 49 -0.60 9.53 -10.79
CA ASN A 49 -1.21 10.18 -11.94
C ASN A 49 -2.68 9.75 -12.02
N ASN A 50 -3.43 10.39 -12.92
CA ASN A 50 -4.86 10.17 -12.98
C ASN A 50 -5.26 8.83 -13.61
N ARG A 51 -4.28 8.01 -13.98
CA ARG A 51 -4.53 6.66 -14.47
C ARG A 51 -4.20 5.60 -13.44
N GLN A 52 -3.93 6.01 -12.22
CA GLN A 52 -3.59 5.11 -11.13
C GLN A 52 -4.66 5.18 -10.06
N ARG A 53 -4.77 4.10 -9.31
CA ARG A 53 -5.58 4.05 -8.12
C ARG A 53 -4.67 3.70 -6.96
N LEU A 54 -4.81 4.43 -5.87
CA LEU A 54 -4.09 4.15 -4.63
C LEU A 54 -4.97 3.33 -3.72
N PHE A 55 -4.40 2.25 -3.17
CA PHE A 55 -5.02 1.47 -2.10
C PHE A 55 -4.14 1.62 -0.88
N TYR A 56 -4.74 1.85 0.27
CA TYR A 56 -3.99 2.01 1.51
C TYR A 56 -4.79 1.47 2.68
N LYS A 57 -4.07 1.02 3.69
CA LYS A 57 -4.68 0.67 4.97
C LYS A 57 -3.62 0.70 6.06
N PHE A 58 -4.07 0.86 7.28
CA PHE A 58 -3.16 0.89 8.41
C PHE A 58 -3.85 0.38 9.67
N ARG A 59 -3.02 0.02 10.62
CA ARG A 59 -3.44 -0.39 11.94
C ARG A 59 -2.38 0.09 12.94
N ALA A 60 -2.82 0.56 14.10
CA ALA A 60 -1.93 0.97 15.17
C ALA A 60 -2.46 0.39 16.47
N ASP A 61 -1.58 0.24 17.46
CA ASP A 61 -1.99 -0.26 18.77
C ASP A 61 -2.43 0.87 19.71
N GLY A 62 -2.65 2.03 19.18
CA GLY A 62 -3.19 3.19 19.88
C GLY A 62 -3.64 4.20 18.85
N PRO A 63 -4.32 5.27 19.29
CA PRO A 63 -4.91 6.22 18.35
C PRO A 63 -3.87 7.08 17.66
N VAL A 64 -4.07 7.31 16.37
CA VAL A 64 -3.25 8.21 15.57
C VAL A 64 -4.17 9.08 14.73
N ASP A 65 -3.66 10.23 14.32
CA ASP A 65 -4.32 11.05 13.31
C ASP A 65 -3.73 10.67 11.96
N PHE A 66 -4.58 10.53 10.96
CA PHE A 66 -4.19 10.13 9.61
C PHE A 66 -4.66 11.16 8.60
N LYS A 67 -3.81 11.43 7.63
CA LYS A 67 -4.14 12.36 6.54
C LYS A 67 -3.55 11.87 5.23
N LEU A 68 -4.35 11.92 4.17
CA LEU A 68 -3.90 11.74 2.81
C LEU A 68 -4.13 13.06 2.08
N SER A 69 -3.09 13.60 1.47
CA SER A 69 -3.18 14.93 0.85
C SER A 69 -2.39 14.99 -0.45
N HIS A 70 -2.81 15.92 -1.31
CA HIS A 70 -2.08 16.30 -2.52
C HIS A 70 -1.14 17.43 -2.12
N GLN A 71 0.15 17.25 -2.38
CA GLN A 71 1.14 18.19 -1.85
C GLN A 71 1.12 19.54 -2.54
N GLN A 72 1.06 19.56 -3.86
CA GLN A 72 1.13 20.81 -4.61
C GLN A 72 -0.11 21.66 -4.39
N GLU A 73 -1.27 21.05 -4.37
CA GLU A 73 -2.52 21.77 -4.21
C GLU A 73 -2.95 21.88 -2.75
N LYS A 74 -2.24 21.20 -1.89
CA LYS A 74 -2.54 21.18 -0.45
C LYS A 74 -3.97 20.75 -0.15
N GLU A 75 -4.51 19.91 -1.01
CA GLU A 75 -5.84 19.38 -0.83
C GLU A 75 -5.80 18.18 0.10
N VAL A 76 -6.66 18.17 1.10
CA VAL A 76 -6.80 17.01 2.00
C VAL A 76 -7.88 16.12 1.41
N ILE A 77 -7.50 14.88 1.14
CA ILE A 77 -8.35 13.91 0.47
C ILE A 77 -9.04 13.02 1.49
N ASP A 78 -8.31 12.60 2.51
CA ASP A 78 -8.86 11.75 3.57
C ASP A 78 -8.26 12.24 4.88
N LEU A 79 -9.10 12.42 5.88
CA LEU A 79 -8.68 12.88 7.19
C LEU A 79 -9.41 12.06 8.25
N ARG A 80 -8.65 11.41 9.10
CA ARG A 80 -9.21 10.61 10.18
C ARG A 80 -8.47 10.94 11.46
N GLN A 81 -9.22 11.29 12.47
CA GLN A 81 -8.63 11.71 13.73
C GLN A 81 -8.89 10.66 14.79
N ARG A 82 -7.87 10.41 15.61
CA ARG A 82 -7.94 9.52 16.75
C ARG A 82 -8.48 8.15 16.37
N THR A 83 -7.85 7.55 15.39
CA THR A 83 -8.26 6.24 14.91
C THR A 83 -7.10 5.27 15.01
N ASP A 84 -7.39 4.01 15.24
CA ASP A 84 -6.37 2.97 15.30
C ASP A 84 -6.34 2.13 14.02
N SER A 85 -7.26 2.34 13.10
CA SER A 85 -7.23 1.61 11.83
C SER A 85 -8.11 2.29 10.81
N ALA A 86 -7.74 2.15 9.55
CA ALA A 86 -8.57 2.60 8.44
C ALA A 86 -8.06 1.98 7.16
N ALA A 87 -8.90 1.98 6.15
CA ALA A 87 -8.55 1.52 4.82
C ALA A 87 -9.32 2.36 3.81
N GLY A 88 -8.73 2.52 2.64
CA GLY A 88 -9.39 3.29 1.60
C GLY A 88 -8.72 3.12 0.26
N SER A 89 -9.35 3.70 -0.76
CA SER A 89 -8.77 3.79 -2.09
C SER A 89 -9.25 5.07 -2.73
N PHE A 90 -8.44 5.59 -3.66
CA PHE A 90 -8.89 6.76 -4.39
C PHE A 90 -8.14 6.87 -5.72
N VAL A 91 -8.76 7.61 -6.65
CA VAL A 91 -8.20 7.90 -7.95
C VAL A 91 -7.95 9.40 -7.99
N PRO A 92 -6.69 9.83 -8.20
CA PRO A 92 -6.41 11.25 -8.22
C PRO A 92 -7.05 11.94 -9.42
N LYS A 93 -7.42 13.18 -9.23
CA LYS A 93 -7.96 14.00 -10.32
C LYS A 93 -6.87 14.47 -11.26
N GLY A 94 -5.66 14.58 -10.78
CA GLY A 94 -4.54 15.01 -11.58
C GLY A 94 -3.24 14.45 -11.01
N SER A 95 -2.19 14.56 -11.78
CA SER A 95 -0.89 14.05 -11.38
C SER A 95 -0.28 14.90 -10.29
N GLY A 96 0.57 14.31 -9.49
CA GLY A 96 1.33 15.03 -8.49
C GLY A 96 1.72 14.16 -7.32
N ASP A 97 2.41 14.78 -6.39
CA ASP A 97 2.86 14.08 -5.20
C ASP A 97 1.75 14.04 -4.16
N HIS A 98 1.58 12.88 -3.58
CA HIS A 98 0.58 12.65 -2.54
C HIS A 98 1.29 12.07 -1.33
N CYS A 99 0.81 12.40 -0.15
CA CYS A 99 1.43 11.94 1.07
C CYS A 99 0.42 11.35 2.03
N LEU A 100 0.80 10.23 2.61
CA LEU A 100 0.12 9.64 3.76
C LEU A 100 0.89 10.08 4.99
N VAL A 101 0.19 10.59 5.99
CA VAL A 101 0.83 11.07 7.21
C VAL A 101 0.05 10.53 8.41
N TRP A 102 0.78 9.92 9.32
CA TRP A 102 0.23 9.44 10.58
C TRP A 102 0.95 10.17 11.70
N THR A 103 0.20 10.68 12.65
CA THR A 103 0.77 11.39 13.82
C THR A 103 0.26 10.74 15.08
N ASN A 104 1.18 10.40 15.98
CA ASN A 104 0.81 9.92 17.30
C ASN A 104 0.53 11.13 18.18
N THR A 105 -0.75 11.41 18.40
CA THR A 105 -1.17 12.55 19.21
C THR A 105 -1.35 12.21 20.68
N GLY A 106 -1.07 10.96 21.05
CA GLY A 106 -1.18 10.51 22.42
C GLY A 106 0.07 10.77 23.23
N LYS A 107 0.06 10.28 24.45
CA LYS A 107 1.17 10.46 25.39
C LYS A 107 2.09 9.25 25.43
N HIS A 108 1.67 8.15 24.85
CA HIS A 108 2.43 6.90 24.87
C HIS A 108 2.83 6.52 23.45
N GLY A 109 3.88 5.74 23.30
CA GLY A 109 4.29 5.24 22.00
C GLY A 109 3.24 4.33 21.39
N VAL A 110 3.15 4.33 20.06
CA VAL A 110 2.27 3.42 19.34
C VAL A 110 3.09 2.71 18.28
N THR A 111 2.74 1.47 17.98
CA THR A 111 3.31 0.76 16.84
C THR A 111 2.32 0.85 15.71
N LEU A 112 2.78 1.40 14.60
CA LEU A 112 1.98 1.62 13.41
C LEU A 112 2.43 0.63 12.34
N ARG A 113 1.46 -0.03 11.72
CA ARG A 113 1.74 -0.86 10.56
C ARG A 113 0.84 -0.38 9.44
N TYR A 114 1.44 0.00 8.32
CA TYR A 114 0.65 0.44 7.17
C TYR A 114 1.12 -0.23 5.91
N GLU A 115 0.23 -0.27 4.93
CA GLU A 115 0.57 -0.78 3.62
C GLU A 115 -0.17 0.03 2.56
N TYR A 116 0.45 0.14 1.40
CA TYR A 116 -0.18 0.79 0.27
C TYR A 116 0.37 0.22 -1.03
N ARG A 117 -0.39 0.39 -2.08
CA ARG A 117 0.08 0.07 -3.42
C ARG A 117 -0.63 0.95 -4.44
N ARG A 118 0.02 1.15 -5.55
CA ARG A 118 -0.56 1.84 -6.70
C ARG A 118 -0.90 0.80 -7.75
N SER A 119 -2.03 0.99 -8.41
CA SER A 119 -2.47 0.10 -9.47
C SER A 119 -2.85 0.95 -10.66
N SER A 120 -2.42 0.56 -11.85
CA SER A 120 -2.77 1.26 -13.07
C SER A 120 -3.98 0.59 -13.71
N TYR A 121 -4.78 1.39 -14.42
CA TYR A 121 -5.87 0.80 -15.22
C TYR A 121 -5.57 0.78 -16.68
#